data_46da76f3ed70ee3445f5fdea2c3c43fe
#
_entry.id   46da76f3ed70ee3445f5fdea2c3c43fe
#
_cell.length_a   1.000
_cell.length_b   1.000
_cell.length_c   1.000
_cell.angle_alpha   90.00
_cell.angle_beta   90.00
_cell.angle_gamma   90.00
#
_symmetry.space_group_name_H-M   'P 1'
#
loop_
_entity.id
_entity.type
_entity.pdbx_description
1 polymer ?
#
loop_
_entity_poly.entity_id
_entity_poly.type
_entity_poly.pdbx_seq_one_letter_code
_entity_poly.pdbx_strand_id
1 'polypeptide(L)'
;LCRQWNVRLKVYRENVPAYAKEHGMTEEEAGRDIRRTCFCKVLKEWGGTKIALAHHENDNVETLLWNLCRGTGIRGLGGIAPVNDVWIRPLLCVKRREIESYLKKRGISYCTDTTNADRRYMRNRIRMDVIPYLEDCVNTESVSHMGKTMERMYELEQYILEEVGQYKESCTGWKN
;
A
#
# COMPACT_ATOMS: atom_id res chain seq x y z
N LEU A 1 -9.31 -20.56 8.02
CA LEU A 1 -8.02 -20.50 7.34
C LEU A 1 -6.85 -20.67 8.31
N CYS A 2 -6.62 -19.77 9.28
CA CYS A 2 -5.42 -19.83 10.16
C CYS A 2 -5.30 -21.18 10.90
N ARG A 3 -6.41 -21.71 11.44
CA ARG A 3 -6.42 -23.05 12.07
C ARG A 3 -6.13 -24.16 11.06
N GLN A 4 -6.73 -24.08 9.86
CA GLN A 4 -6.56 -25.07 8.79
C GLN A 4 -5.11 -25.14 8.29
N TRP A 5 -4.41 -24.01 8.29
CA TRP A 5 -3.03 -23.88 7.82
C TRP A 5 -2.00 -23.89 8.94
N ASN A 6 -2.44 -24.14 10.18
CA ASN A 6 -1.60 -24.11 11.38
C ASN A 6 -0.80 -22.81 11.53
N VAL A 7 -1.43 -21.67 11.21
CA VAL A 7 -0.84 -20.34 11.32
C VAL A 7 -1.36 -19.65 12.57
N ARG A 8 -0.49 -19.02 13.34
CA ARG A 8 -0.86 -18.24 14.52
C ARG A 8 -1.77 -17.08 14.11
N LEU A 9 -2.79 -16.83 14.94
CA LEU A 9 -3.71 -15.71 14.77
C LEU A 9 -3.73 -14.86 16.04
N LYS A 10 -3.54 -13.54 15.88
CA LYS A 10 -3.76 -12.54 16.93
C LYS A 10 -4.91 -11.64 16.50
N VAL A 11 -5.88 -11.42 17.37
CA VAL A 11 -7.04 -10.57 17.11
C VAL A 11 -7.02 -9.39 18.09
N TYR A 12 -7.13 -8.19 17.56
CA TYR A 12 -7.31 -6.96 18.32
C TYR A 12 -8.70 -6.40 18.04
N ARG A 13 -9.32 -5.82 19.07
CA ARG A 13 -10.59 -5.11 18.96
C ARG A 13 -10.40 -3.74 19.56
N GLU A 14 -10.46 -2.72 18.71
CA GLU A 14 -10.20 -1.34 19.07
C GLU A 14 -11.37 -0.44 18.66
N ASN A 15 -11.65 0.58 19.47
CA ASN A 15 -12.70 1.56 19.17
C ASN A 15 -12.13 2.67 18.30
N VAL A 16 -12.16 2.48 16.97
CA VAL A 16 -11.62 3.44 16.00
C VAL A 16 -12.25 4.83 16.11
N PRO A 17 -13.60 5.00 16.20
CA PRO A 17 -14.22 6.31 16.37
C PRO A 17 -13.76 7.06 17.62
N ALA A 18 -13.65 6.37 18.75
CA ALA A 18 -13.16 6.98 19.99
C ALA A 18 -11.73 7.46 19.86
N TYR A 19 -10.86 6.60 19.30
CA TYR A 19 -9.45 6.92 19.04
C TYR A 19 -9.31 8.13 18.09
N ALA A 20 -10.08 8.16 17.00
CA ALA A 20 -10.09 9.27 16.05
C ALA A 20 -10.43 10.60 16.72
N LYS A 21 -11.48 10.61 17.56
CA LYS A 21 -11.92 11.78 18.30
C LYS A 21 -10.87 12.27 19.31
N GLU A 22 -10.25 11.35 20.04
CA GLU A 22 -9.20 11.64 21.03
C GLU A 22 -7.96 12.28 20.39
N HIS A 23 -7.56 11.80 19.19
CA HIS A 23 -6.36 12.26 18.51
C HIS A 23 -6.60 13.33 17.42
N GLY A 24 -7.84 13.80 17.24
CA GLY A 24 -8.18 14.84 16.27
C GLY A 24 -7.94 14.43 14.80
N MET A 25 -8.12 13.16 14.47
CA MET A 25 -7.87 12.60 13.14
C MET A 25 -9.15 11.98 12.54
N THR A 26 -9.12 11.68 11.25
CA THR A 26 -10.21 10.95 10.59
C THR A 26 -10.25 9.48 11.04
N GLU A 27 -11.41 8.82 10.94
CA GLU A 27 -11.53 7.39 11.27
C GLU A 27 -10.62 6.52 10.38
N GLU A 28 -10.37 6.92 9.14
CA GLU A 28 -9.46 6.22 8.24
C GLU A 28 -8.01 6.29 8.75
N GLU A 29 -7.55 7.49 9.13
CA GLU A 29 -6.22 7.70 9.71
C GLU A 29 -6.07 6.94 11.04
N ALA A 30 -7.07 7.04 11.91
CA ALA A 30 -7.11 6.33 13.19
C ALA A 30 -7.03 4.82 13.02
N GLY A 31 -7.83 4.25 12.11
CA GLY A 31 -7.80 2.83 11.80
C GLY A 31 -6.47 2.36 11.23
N ARG A 32 -5.80 3.21 10.45
CA ARG A 32 -4.45 2.93 9.93
C ARG A 32 -3.40 2.97 11.03
N ASP A 33 -3.46 3.94 11.92
CA ASP A 33 -2.50 4.10 13.03
C ASP A 33 -2.61 2.97 14.06
N ILE A 34 -3.84 2.65 14.48
CA ILE A 34 -4.13 1.50 15.36
C ILE A 34 -3.58 0.20 14.74
N ARG A 35 -3.88 -0.05 13.47
CA ARG A 35 -3.41 -1.25 12.77
C ARG A 35 -1.89 -1.34 12.75
N ARG A 36 -1.21 -0.22 12.47
CA ARG A 36 0.25 -0.14 12.47
C ARG A 36 0.82 -0.45 13.85
N THR A 37 0.25 0.12 14.90
CA THR A 37 0.64 -0.12 16.29
C THR A 37 0.47 -1.58 16.69
N CYS A 38 -0.69 -2.20 16.35
CA CYS A 38 -0.95 -3.61 16.62
C CYS A 38 0.04 -4.53 15.89
N PHE A 39 0.34 -4.26 14.62
CA PHE A 39 1.33 -5.04 13.88
C PHE A 39 2.73 -4.95 14.47
N CYS A 40 3.16 -3.76 14.89
CA CYS A 40 4.46 -3.58 15.55
C CYS A 40 4.54 -4.30 16.90
N LYS A 41 3.44 -4.33 17.67
CA LYS A 41 3.35 -5.14 18.91
C LYS A 41 3.55 -6.62 18.61
N VAL A 42 2.82 -7.17 17.64
CA VAL A 42 2.92 -8.58 17.24
C VAL A 42 4.31 -8.91 16.71
N LEU A 43 4.91 -8.04 15.92
CA LEU A 43 6.28 -8.21 15.41
C LEU A 43 7.25 -8.45 16.55
N LYS A 44 7.18 -7.61 17.60
CA LYS A 44 8.02 -7.73 18.79
C LYS A 44 7.68 -8.98 19.62
N GLU A 45 6.39 -9.22 19.90
CA GLU A 45 5.94 -10.36 20.69
C GLU A 45 6.34 -11.72 20.07
N TRP A 46 6.35 -11.81 18.74
CA TRP A 46 6.61 -13.06 18.03
C TRP A 46 8.04 -13.19 17.52
N GLY A 47 8.90 -12.22 17.79
CA GLY A 47 10.28 -12.20 17.32
C GLY A 47 10.38 -12.13 15.79
N GLY A 48 9.40 -11.51 15.14
CA GLY A 48 9.39 -11.34 13.70
C GLY A 48 10.37 -10.25 13.25
N THR A 49 10.80 -10.31 12.00
CA THR A 49 11.71 -9.31 11.40
C THR A 49 11.00 -8.42 10.38
N LYS A 50 9.92 -8.89 9.78
CA LYS A 50 9.17 -8.17 8.73
C LYS A 50 7.66 -8.32 8.92
N ILE A 51 6.93 -7.32 8.44
CA ILE A 51 5.47 -7.28 8.38
C ILE A 51 5.07 -7.24 6.90
N ALA A 52 4.44 -8.30 6.42
CA ALA A 52 3.94 -8.37 5.05
C ALA A 52 2.53 -7.76 4.95
N LEU A 53 2.36 -6.79 4.06
CA LEU A 53 1.08 -6.18 3.72
C LEU A 53 0.62 -6.68 2.34
N ALA A 54 -0.67 -6.94 2.20
CA ALA A 54 -1.27 -7.47 0.97
C ALA A 54 -1.64 -6.39 -0.06
N HIS A 55 -0.88 -5.29 -0.14
CA HIS A 55 -1.04 -4.33 -1.23
C HIS A 55 -0.64 -4.98 -2.56
N HIS A 56 -1.43 -4.72 -3.59
CA HIS A 56 -1.24 -5.26 -4.95
C HIS A 56 -1.10 -4.12 -5.97
N GLU A 57 -0.85 -4.46 -7.25
CA GLU A 57 -0.59 -3.48 -8.31
C GLU A 57 -1.71 -2.44 -8.43
N ASN A 58 -2.98 -2.84 -8.38
CA ASN A 58 -4.10 -1.91 -8.44
C ASN A 58 -4.12 -0.90 -7.27
N ASP A 59 -3.77 -1.31 -6.03
CA ASP A 59 -3.65 -0.38 -4.90
C ASP A 59 -2.55 0.65 -5.13
N ASN A 60 -1.47 0.24 -5.80
CA ASN A 60 -0.38 1.12 -6.16
C ASN A 60 -0.83 2.17 -7.19
N VAL A 61 -1.55 1.75 -8.22
CA VAL A 61 -2.13 2.65 -9.24
C VAL A 61 -3.15 3.61 -8.63
N GLU A 62 -4.00 3.15 -7.69
CA GLU A 62 -4.89 4.05 -6.94
C GLU A 62 -4.11 5.16 -6.22
N THR A 63 -2.98 4.79 -5.62
CA THR A 63 -2.09 5.73 -4.92
C THR A 63 -1.45 6.71 -5.90
N LEU A 64 -0.98 6.25 -7.07
CA LEU A 64 -0.43 7.11 -8.11
C LEU A 64 -1.45 8.15 -8.57
N LEU A 65 -2.64 7.71 -8.97
CA LEU A 65 -3.70 8.59 -9.46
C LEU A 65 -4.10 9.63 -8.39
N TRP A 66 -4.21 9.19 -7.14
CA TRP A 66 -4.48 10.11 -6.04
C TRP A 66 -3.37 11.15 -5.85
N ASN A 67 -2.10 10.72 -5.88
CA ASN A 67 -0.94 11.61 -5.76
C ASN A 67 -0.87 12.61 -6.92
N LEU A 68 -1.11 12.17 -8.16
CA LEU A 68 -1.16 13.04 -9.34
C LEU A 68 -2.21 14.14 -9.19
N CYS A 69 -3.43 13.79 -8.73
CA CYS A 69 -4.50 14.77 -8.52
C CYS A 69 -4.20 15.81 -7.45
N ARG A 70 -3.31 15.51 -6.49
CA ARG A 70 -2.90 16.43 -5.43
C ARG A 70 -1.64 17.23 -5.74
N GLY A 71 -0.98 16.92 -6.84
CA GLY A 71 0.37 17.38 -7.12
C GLY A 71 1.41 16.60 -6.34
N THR A 72 2.38 16.03 -7.03
CA THR A 72 3.41 15.18 -6.41
C THR A 72 4.74 15.32 -7.14
N GLY A 73 5.84 15.12 -6.40
CA GLY A 73 7.17 14.93 -6.96
C GLY A 73 7.48 13.46 -7.25
N ILE A 74 8.75 13.17 -7.58
CA ILE A 74 9.24 11.84 -7.97
C ILE A 74 8.84 10.76 -6.96
N ARG A 75 8.98 11.03 -5.67
CA ARG A 75 8.61 10.11 -4.59
C ARG A 75 7.17 9.64 -4.65
N GLY A 76 6.24 10.55 -4.88
CA GLY A 76 4.83 10.18 -4.97
C GLY A 76 4.47 9.52 -6.29
N LEU A 77 5.24 9.76 -7.38
CA LEU A 77 5.14 9.06 -8.66
C LEU A 77 5.61 7.62 -8.55
N GLY A 78 6.58 7.30 -7.68
CA GLY A 78 7.00 5.93 -7.37
C GLY A 78 5.95 5.11 -6.60
N GLY A 79 4.90 5.77 -6.08
CA GLY A 79 3.79 5.12 -5.39
C GLY A 79 4.15 4.47 -4.07
N ILE A 80 3.69 3.25 -3.85
CA ILE A 80 3.90 2.51 -2.61
C ILE A 80 5.24 1.77 -2.70
N ALA A 81 6.20 2.09 -1.82
CA ALA A 81 7.49 1.41 -1.78
C ALA A 81 7.31 -0.10 -1.49
N PRO A 82 7.98 -1.00 -2.26
CA PRO A 82 7.91 -2.45 -2.01
C PRO A 82 8.45 -2.84 -0.63
N VAL A 83 9.48 -2.13 -0.17
CA VAL A 83 10.09 -2.29 1.16
C VAL A 83 10.22 -0.92 1.80
N ASN A 84 9.83 -0.82 3.07
CA ASN A 84 10.04 0.37 3.89
C ASN A 84 10.27 -0.09 5.34
N ASP A 85 11.53 -0.14 5.74
CA ASP A 85 11.97 -0.66 7.04
C ASP A 85 11.47 -2.10 7.28
N VAL A 86 10.66 -2.31 8.29
CA VAL A 86 10.07 -3.62 8.61
C VAL A 86 8.89 -4.01 7.70
N TRP A 87 8.35 -3.07 6.94
CA TRP A 87 7.17 -3.28 6.09
C TRP A 87 7.55 -3.77 4.71
N ILE A 88 6.99 -4.90 4.27
CA ILE A 88 7.17 -5.43 2.93
C ILE A 88 5.82 -5.63 2.24
N ARG A 89 5.79 -5.60 0.91
CA ARG A 89 4.59 -5.72 0.09
C ARG A 89 4.82 -6.71 -1.04
N PRO A 90 4.80 -8.02 -0.72
CA PRO A 90 5.19 -9.07 -1.69
C PRO A 90 4.27 -9.18 -2.90
N LEU A 91 3.03 -8.68 -2.80
CA LEU A 91 2.04 -8.74 -3.88
C LEU A 91 1.97 -7.48 -4.74
N LEU A 92 2.86 -6.51 -4.54
CA LEU A 92 2.79 -5.22 -5.22
C LEU A 92 2.97 -5.32 -6.75
N CYS A 93 3.63 -6.38 -7.22
CA CYS A 93 3.83 -6.70 -8.64
C CYS A 93 2.73 -7.57 -9.26
N VAL A 94 1.64 -7.87 -8.53
CA VAL A 94 0.58 -8.79 -8.95
C VAL A 94 -0.73 -8.02 -9.09
N LYS A 95 -1.45 -8.24 -10.19
CA LYS A 95 -2.78 -7.66 -10.40
C LYS A 95 -3.82 -8.34 -9.51
N ARG A 96 -4.81 -7.58 -9.04
CA ARG A 96 -5.92 -8.10 -8.24
C ARG A 96 -6.60 -9.30 -8.91
N ARG A 97 -6.87 -9.23 -10.22
CA ARG A 97 -7.48 -10.33 -10.99
C ARG A 97 -6.68 -11.63 -10.96
N GLU A 98 -5.36 -11.54 -10.87
CA GLU A 98 -4.48 -12.72 -10.80
C GLU A 98 -4.57 -13.37 -9.42
N ILE A 99 -4.62 -12.54 -8.35
CA ILE A 99 -4.83 -13.02 -6.98
C ILE A 99 -6.18 -13.72 -6.87
N GLU A 100 -7.26 -13.12 -7.36
CA GLU A 100 -8.60 -13.70 -7.34
C GLU A 100 -8.67 -14.99 -8.15
N SER A 101 -8.04 -15.04 -9.32
CA SER A 101 -7.92 -16.24 -10.15
C SER A 101 -7.16 -17.37 -9.42
N TYR A 102 -6.05 -17.04 -8.76
CA TYR A 102 -5.28 -18.00 -7.96
C TYR A 102 -6.10 -18.56 -6.80
N LEU A 103 -6.80 -17.72 -6.03
CA LEU A 103 -7.66 -18.15 -4.93
C LEU A 103 -8.78 -19.06 -5.42
N LYS A 104 -9.43 -18.70 -6.54
CA LYS A 104 -10.47 -19.52 -7.16
C LYS A 104 -9.94 -20.89 -7.60
N LYS A 105 -8.78 -20.95 -8.25
CA LYS A 105 -8.14 -22.20 -8.67
C LYS A 105 -7.77 -23.11 -7.48
N ARG A 106 -7.47 -22.54 -6.34
CA ARG A 106 -7.13 -23.24 -5.10
C ARG A 106 -8.35 -23.57 -4.21
N GLY A 107 -9.54 -23.14 -4.59
CA GLY A 107 -10.75 -23.33 -3.77
C GLY A 107 -10.71 -22.56 -2.44
N ILE A 108 -9.93 -21.46 -2.37
CA ILE A 108 -9.79 -20.64 -1.16
C ILE A 108 -10.86 -19.55 -1.19
N SER A 109 -11.77 -19.61 -0.22
CA SER A 109 -12.77 -18.56 -0.03
C SER A 109 -12.16 -17.34 0.64
N TYR A 110 -12.60 -16.16 0.23
CA TYR A 110 -12.24 -14.88 0.84
C TYR A 110 -13.48 -14.00 1.05
N CYS A 111 -13.41 -13.11 2.01
CA CYS A 111 -14.49 -12.15 2.27
C CYS A 111 -14.24 -10.87 1.47
N THR A 112 -15.30 -10.34 0.89
CA THR A 112 -15.29 -8.99 0.30
C THR A 112 -15.84 -8.03 1.36
N ASP A 113 -15.05 -7.03 1.70
CA ASP A 113 -15.47 -5.98 2.63
C ASP A 113 -16.52 -5.09 1.93
N THR A 114 -17.69 -4.95 2.53
CA THR A 114 -18.79 -4.14 1.99
C THR A 114 -18.45 -2.64 1.93
N THR A 115 -17.53 -2.17 2.76
CA THR A 115 -17.05 -0.77 2.74
C THR A 115 -16.26 -0.44 1.48
N ASN A 116 -15.77 -1.44 0.74
CA ASN A 116 -15.12 -1.24 -0.56
C ASN A 116 -16.05 -0.64 -1.63
N ALA A 117 -17.36 -0.73 -1.45
CA ALA A 117 -18.36 -0.13 -2.35
C ALA A 117 -18.73 1.33 -1.98
N ASP A 118 -18.23 1.84 -0.87
CA ASP A 118 -18.58 3.17 -0.38
C ASP A 118 -17.84 4.28 -1.15
N ARG A 119 -18.56 4.94 -2.05
CA ARG A 119 -18.03 6.05 -2.88
C ARG A 119 -17.73 7.34 -2.12
N ARG A 120 -17.99 7.43 -0.82
CA ARG A 120 -17.56 8.56 0.01
C ARG A 120 -16.05 8.65 0.08
N TYR A 121 -15.37 7.52 0.00
CA TYR A 121 -13.90 7.45 0.00
C TYR A 121 -13.33 7.65 -1.40
N MET A 122 -12.39 8.59 -1.52
CA MET A 122 -11.76 8.94 -2.80
C MET A 122 -11.09 7.74 -3.48
N ARG A 123 -10.44 6.88 -2.72
CA ARG A 123 -9.83 5.65 -3.24
C ARG A 123 -10.84 4.72 -3.89
N ASN A 124 -12.03 4.57 -3.27
CA ASN A 124 -13.08 3.75 -3.87
C ASN A 124 -13.60 4.34 -5.17
N ARG A 125 -13.68 5.68 -5.28
CA ARG A 125 -14.03 6.34 -6.57
C ARG A 125 -12.98 6.08 -7.65
N ILE A 126 -11.70 6.20 -7.32
CA ILE A 126 -10.62 5.89 -8.27
C ILE A 126 -10.72 4.43 -8.74
N ARG A 127 -10.89 3.49 -7.80
CA ARG A 127 -11.02 2.05 -8.07
C ARG A 127 -12.23 1.69 -8.92
N MET A 128 -13.38 2.31 -8.66
CA MET A 128 -14.67 1.89 -9.23
C MET A 128 -15.04 2.68 -10.49
N ASP A 129 -14.54 3.90 -10.63
CA ASP A 129 -14.95 4.80 -11.71
C ASP A 129 -13.77 5.14 -12.65
N VAL A 130 -12.59 5.52 -12.10
CA VAL A 130 -11.47 6.01 -12.91
C VAL A 130 -10.69 4.88 -13.55
N ILE A 131 -10.27 3.88 -12.76
CA ILE A 131 -9.46 2.76 -13.30
C ILE A 131 -10.23 1.98 -14.36
N PRO A 132 -11.50 1.57 -14.16
CA PRO A 132 -12.27 0.91 -15.21
C PRO A 132 -12.41 1.76 -16.46
N TYR A 133 -12.68 3.06 -16.32
CA TYR A 133 -12.75 3.95 -17.49
C TYR A 133 -11.44 3.99 -18.28
N LEU A 134 -10.30 4.03 -17.59
CA LEU A 134 -8.99 4.01 -18.25
C LEU A 134 -8.74 2.68 -18.96
N GLU A 135 -9.10 1.55 -18.35
CA GLU A 135 -8.92 0.23 -18.96
C GLU A 135 -9.89 0.00 -20.13
N ASP A 136 -11.14 0.44 -20.02
CA ASP A 136 -12.17 0.18 -21.04
C ASP A 136 -12.13 1.18 -22.20
N CYS A 137 -11.84 2.46 -21.93
CA CYS A 137 -11.99 3.54 -22.89
C CYS A 137 -10.67 4.13 -23.40
N VAL A 138 -9.55 3.91 -22.69
CA VAL A 138 -8.25 4.48 -23.07
C VAL A 138 -7.28 3.39 -23.49
N ASN A 139 -6.96 2.45 -22.58
CA ASN A 139 -6.05 1.34 -22.86
C ASN A 139 -6.27 0.22 -21.85
N THR A 140 -6.56 -0.99 -22.32
CA THR A 140 -6.79 -2.18 -21.51
C THR A 140 -5.61 -2.55 -20.59
N GLU A 141 -4.39 -2.11 -20.92
CA GLU A 141 -3.20 -2.33 -20.12
C GLU A 141 -2.78 -1.10 -19.27
N SER A 142 -3.71 -0.13 -19.08
CA SER A 142 -3.43 1.12 -18.33
C SER A 142 -2.81 0.86 -16.97
N VAL A 143 -3.34 -0.10 -16.19
CA VAL A 143 -2.83 -0.47 -14.86
C VAL A 143 -1.38 -0.95 -14.97
N SER A 144 -1.08 -1.87 -15.89
CA SER A 144 0.28 -2.38 -16.12
C SER A 144 1.26 -1.29 -16.55
N HIS A 145 0.83 -0.41 -17.45
CA HIS A 145 1.70 0.67 -17.92
C HIS A 145 2.00 1.67 -16.80
N MET A 146 1.01 2.02 -15.99
CA MET A 146 1.20 2.85 -14.81
C MET A 146 2.12 2.16 -13.79
N GLY A 147 1.93 0.86 -13.52
CA GLY A 147 2.79 0.08 -12.65
C GLY A 147 4.27 0.14 -13.06
N LYS A 148 4.56 -0.10 -14.36
CA LYS A 148 5.93 0.00 -14.90
C LYS A 148 6.51 1.41 -14.80
N THR A 149 5.70 2.43 -14.97
CA THR A 149 6.13 3.82 -14.83
C THR A 149 6.49 4.12 -13.38
N MET A 150 5.68 3.66 -12.43
CA MET A 150 5.94 3.81 -11.01
C MET A 150 7.23 3.11 -10.57
N GLU A 151 7.49 1.90 -11.06
CA GLU A 151 8.73 1.15 -10.81
C GLU A 151 9.97 1.96 -11.25
N ARG A 152 9.94 2.50 -12.48
CA ARG A 152 11.02 3.36 -12.99
C ARG A 152 11.19 4.65 -12.17
N MET A 153 10.09 5.28 -11.71
CA MET A 153 10.17 6.47 -10.86
C MET A 153 10.73 6.15 -9.48
N TYR A 154 10.39 5.00 -8.93
CA TYR A 154 10.96 4.52 -7.68
C TYR A 154 12.48 4.24 -7.81
N GLU A 155 12.91 3.56 -8.86
CA GLU A 155 14.33 3.32 -9.15
C GLU A 155 15.10 4.64 -9.32
N LEU A 156 14.52 5.61 -10.05
CA LEU A 156 15.11 6.93 -10.21
C LEU A 156 15.23 7.68 -8.88
N GLU A 157 14.20 7.62 -8.02
CA GLU A 157 14.27 8.19 -6.68
C GLU A 157 15.42 7.57 -5.86
N GLN A 158 15.54 6.24 -5.87
CA GLN A 158 16.63 5.56 -5.14
C GLN A 158 18.01 6.01 -5.66
N TYR A 159 18.20 6.06 -6.97
CA TYR A 159 19.43 6.54 -7.57
C TYR A 159 19.77 7.97 -7.12
N ILE A 160 18.80 8.88 -7.16
CA ILE A 160 19.00 10.27 -6.71
C ILE A 160 19.37 10.32 -5.22
N LEU A 161 18.72 9.51 -4.39
CA LEU A 161 19.01 9.47 -2.94
C LEU A 161 20.42 8.94 -2.65
N GLU A 162 20.87 7.93 -3.40
CA GLU A 162 22.23 7.40 -3.30
C GLU A 162 23.28 8.45 -3.69
N GLU A 163 23.10 9.13 -4.83
CA GLU A 163 23.99 10.20 -5.29
C GLU A 163 24.05 11.34 -4.27
N VAL A 164 22.91 11.82 -3.79
CA VAL A 164 22.85 12.87 -2.75
C VAL A 164 23.51 12.42 -1.46
N GLY A 165 23.38 11.14 -1.08
CA GLY A 165 24.06 10.55 0.07
C GLY A 165 25.58 10.65 -0.06
N GLN A 166 26.13 10.23 -1.21
CA GLN A 166 27.57 10.28 -1.50
C GLN A 166 28.12 11.72 -1.47
N TYR A 167 27.37 12.68 -2.06
CA TYR A 167 27.75 14.10 -2.01
C TYR A 167 27.76 14.66 -0.59
N LYS A 168 26.79 14.29 0.25
CA LYS A 168 26.75 14.73 1.66
C LYS A 168 27.94 14.21 2.46
N GLU A 169 28.35 12.98 2.25
CA GLU A 169 29.52 12.39 2.90
C GLU A 169 30.83 13.02 2.45
N SER A 170 30.92 13.46 1.18
CA SER A 170 32.10 14.11 0.62
C SER A 170 32.23 15.58 1.02
N CYS A 171 31.15 16.25 1.38
CA CYS A 171 31.12 17.64 1.80
C CYS A 171 31.43 17.78 3.30
N THR A 172 32.71 17.90 3.66
CA THR A 172 33.13 18.25 5.02
C THR A 172 32.67 19.68 5.35
N GLY A 173 31.64 19.81 6.17
CA GLY A 173 31.14 21.12 6.64
C GLY A 173 29.65 21.38 6.39
N TRP A 174 28.92 20.47 5.78
CA TRP A 174 27.46 20.58 5.67
C TRP A 174 26.81 20.39 7.04
N LYS A 175 26.34 21.46 7.67
CA LYS A 175 25.51 21.39 8.88
C LYS A 175 24.03 21.31 8.46
N ASN A 176 23.30 20.34 9.02
CA ASN A 176 21.84 20.24 8.90
C ASN A 176 21.13 21.48 9.43
#